data_dcda8cc177c827fee8bbb3d99a059179
#
_entry.id   dcda8cc177c827fee8bbb3d99a059179
#
_cell.length_a   1.000
_cell.length_b   1.000
_cell.length_c   1.000
_cell.angle_alpha   90.00
_cell.angle_beta   90.00
_cell.angle_gamma   90.00
#
_symmetry.space_group_name_H-M   'P 1'
#
loop_
_entity.id
_entity.type
_entity.pdbx_description
1 polymer ?
#
loop_
_entity_poly.entity_id
_entity_poly.type
_entity_poly.pdbx_seq_one_letter_code
_entity_poly.pdbx_strand_id
1 'polypeptide(L)'
;MTSKFILTLIISTNIFLTSTAQQPKYTAKHFVLYDDPKVFVRILPKKDGLMRTYLLISPEIWDVDDDNTTYIKGGQQALVCIEGQYKNGRRDGVYSAFVLDSLDHKKRYKIWEQTYSDDKLNGEWRTYSIKGNLVRFQTYKNDSLNGTAKDYWIDGKTIVEERIYFNGKSKYIKKEYSQNGDVVEETTFINDIPNGQAKKYYPNGTLKDEVVLVNGVPNGLRKYYYPSGNIWIEQEMKDGRPWIIIANYTESGQKRDAGTLNEGNGTVIFYNDDGTIRETVTYNNGVALGQ
;
A
#
# COMPACT_ATOMS: atom_id res chain seq x y z
N MET A 1 8.43 14.23 -7.93
CA MET A 1 8.07 13.48 -6.71
C MET A 1 6.90 14.21 -6.04
N THR A 2 5.70 13.87 -6.39
CA THR A 2 4.49 14.47 -5.81
C THR A 2 3.78 13.36 -5.03
N SER A 3 3.87 13.45 -3.71
CA SER A 3 3.12 12.65 -2.76
C SER A 3 1.63 12.85 -3.03
N LYS A 4 0.96 11.84 -3.58
CA LYS A 4 -0.49 11.87 -3.76
C LYS A 4 -1.15 11.50 -2.44
N PHE A 5 -1.76 12.48 -1.81
CA PHE A 5 -2.61 12.28 -0.64
C PHE A 5 -3.84 11.48 -1.04
N ILE A 6 -3.98 10.30 -0.44
CA ILE A 6 -5.25 9.58 -0.43
C ILE A 6 -6.14 10.32 0.56
N LEU A 7 -7.18 10.98 0.07
CA LEU A 7 -8.20 11.58 0.92
C LEU A 7 -8.99 10.45 1.59
N THR A 8 -8.58 10.07 2.79
CA THR A 8 -9.40 9.25 3.67
C THR A 8 -10.51 10.15 4.18
N LEU A 9 -11.70 10.03 3.59
CA LEU A 9 -12.88 10.72 4.09
C LEU A 9 -13.25 10.12 5.44
N ILE A 10 -12.66 10.64 6.51
CA ILE A 10 -13.11 10.36 7.88
C ILE A 10 -14.36 11.23 8.07
N ILE A 11 -15.52 10.63 7.86
CA ILE A 11 -16.77 11.26 8.26
C ILE A 11 -16.86 11.14 9.77
N SER A 12 -16.31 12.12 10.49
CA SER A 12 -16.63 12.27 11.90
C SER A 12 -18.11 12.66 12.02
N THR A 13 -18.83 11.98 12.88
CA THR A 13 -20.28 12.07 13.04
C THR A 13 -20.77 13.36 13.69
N ASN A 14 -19.97 14.42 13.74
CA ASN A 14 -20.31 15.70 14.33
C ASN A 14 -20.11 16.85 13.35
N ILE A 15 -20.90 16.88 12.28
CA ILE A 15 -21.07 18.13 11.53
C ILE A 15 -22.30 18.82 12.13
N PHE A 16 -22.08 19.76 13.06
CA PHE A 16 -23.05 20.77 13.38
C PHE A 16 -23.04 21.79 12.25
N LEU A 17 -23.94 21.64 11.30
CA LEU A 17 -24.24 22.70 10.34
C LEU A 17 -25.16 23.72 11.03
N THR A 18 -24.59 24.81 11.54
CA THR A 18 -25.36 26.05 11.71
C THR A 18 -25.52 26.66 10.33
N SER A 19 -26.50 26.24 9.59
CA SER A 19 -26.87 26.88 8.34
C SER A 19 -27.95 27.92 8.63
N THR A 20 -27.78 29.11 8.11
CA THR A 20 -28.90 29.96 7.72
C THR A 20 -29.69 29.16 6.69
N ALA A 21 -30.88 28.70 7.10
CA ALA A 21 -31.67 27.75 6.33
C ALA A 21 -32.05 28.33 4.98
N GLN A 22 -31.40 27.91 3.92
CA GLN A 22 -31.91 28.06 2.57
C GLN A 22 -33.05 27.06 2.36
N GLN A 23 -34.13 27.52 1.76
CA GLN A 23 -35.29 26.66 1.47
C GLN A 23 -34.90 25.55 0.48
N PRO A 24 -35.34 24.30 0.70
CA PRO A 24 -35.01 23.21 -0.19
C PRO A 24 -35.63 23.42 -1.57
N LYS A 25 -34.81 23.28 -2.59
CA LYS A 25 -35.21 23.51 -3.99
C LYS A 25 -36.05 22.36 -4.59
N TYR A 26 -35.90 21.14 -4.03
CA TYR A 26 -36.68 19.96 -4.39
C TYR A 26 -36.89 19.06 -3.18
N THR A 27 -38.10 18.55 -3.04
CA THR A 27 -38.46 17.56 -2.03
C THR A 27 -38.87 16.28 -2.74
N ALA A 28 -37.97 15.32 -2.94
CA ALA A 28 -38.40 13.95 -3.18
C ALA A 28 -38.76 13.34 -1.81
N LYS A 29 -39.67 12.34 -1.77
CA LYS A 29 -40.22 11.74 -0.54
C LYS A 29 -39.18 11.38 0.53
N HIS A 30 -37.89 11.46 0.16
CA HIS A 30 -36.75 11.02 0.97
C HIS A 30 -35.49 11.88 0.83
N PHE A 31 -35.53 13.08 0.21
CA PHE A 31 -34.38 13.95 0.01
C PHE A 31 -34.71 15.41 0.26
N VAL A 32 -33.82 16.12 0.94
CA VAL A 32 -33.83 17.57 1.01
C VAL A 32 -32.58 18.07 0.28
N LEU A 33 -32.77 18.79 -0.82
CA LEU A 33 -31.71 19.44 -1.57
C LEU A 33 -31.49 20.84 -1.00
N TYR A 34 -30.26 21.14 -0.62
CA TYR A 34 -29.84 22.50 -0.25
C TYR A 34 -29.21 23.19 -1.48
N ASP A 35 -29.35 24.48 -1.58
CA ASP A 35 -28.77 25.28 -2.69
C ASP A 35 -27.21 25.36 -2.67
N ASP A 36 -26.55 24.76 -1.67
CA ASP A 36 -25.10 24.63 -1.67
C ASP A 36 -24.70 23.46 -2.58
N PRO A 37 -24.01 23.69 -3.71
CA PRO A 37 -23.63 22.64 -4.65
C PRO A 37 -22.56 21.67 -4.11
N LYS A 38 -22.09 21.84 -2.89
CA LYS A 38 -20.95 21.07 -2.39
C LYS A 38 -21.32 19.91 -1.48
N VAL A 39 -22.48 19.90 -0.84
CA VAL A 39 -22.83 18.81 0.07
C VAL A 39 -24.32 18.52 0.07
N PHE A 40 -24.66 17.29 -0.21
CA PHE A 40 -25.98 16.74 -0.12
C PHE A 40 -26.00 15.74 1.03
N VAL A 41 -26.60 16.07 2.16
CA VAL A 41 -26.66 15.15 3.28
C VAL A 41 -28.11 14.95 3.71
N ARG A 42 -28.61 13.70 3.59
CA ARG A 42 -29.76 13.30 4.37
C ARG A 42 -29.29 12.51 5.59
N ILE A 43 -29.38 13.12 6.75
CA ILE A 43 -29.19 12.41 8.03
C ILE A 43 -30.55 11.82 8.40
N LEU A 44 -30.67 10.49 8.30
CA LEU A 44 -31.77 9.79 8.95
C LEU A 44 -31.46 9.66 10.44
N PRO A 45 -32.46 9.75 11.34
CA PRO A 45 -32.22 9.51 12.75
C PRO A 45 -31.63 8.12 12.93
N LYS A 46 -30.60 8.02 13.78
CA LYS A 46 -29.98 6.75 14.13
C LYS A 46 -31.03 5.83 14.73
N LYS A 47 -31.42 4.81 13.98
CA LYS A 47 -32.31 3.71 14.40
C LYS A 47 -31.59 2.41 14.17
N ASP A 48 -31.97 1.39 14.91
CA ASP A 48 -31.52 0.04 14.61
C ASP A 48 -32.04 -0.41 13.24
N GLY A 49 -31.23 -1.19 12.53
CA GLY A 49 -31.55 -1.71 11.22
C GLY A 49 -30.77 -1.02 10.08
N LEU A 50 -31.21 -1.30 8.86
CA LEU A 50 -30.58 -0.77 7.64
C LEU A 50 -30.84 0.72 7.48
N MET A 51 -29.77 1.49 7.36
CA MET A 51 -29.82 2.92 7.11
C MET A 51 -29.20 3.24 5.75
N ARG A 52 -29.76 4.26 5.08
CA ARG A 52 -29.24 4.81 3.82
C ARG A 52 -28.97 6.29 3.98
N THR A 53 -27.79 6.71 3.59
CA THR A 53 -27.39 8.13 3.55
C THR A 53 -26.96 8.44 2.13
N TYR A 54 -27.34 9.60 1.62
CA TYR A 54 -26.96 10.07 0.30
C TYR A 54 -26.11 11.32 0.43
N LEU A 55 -25.00 11.36 -0.30
CA LEU A 55 -24.05 12.45 -0.32
C LEU A 55 -23.84 12.90 -1.76
N LEU A 56 -23.88 14.20 -2.00
CA LEU A 56 -23.41 14.77 -3.24
C LEU A 56 -21.95 15.15 -3.06
N ILE A 57 -21.08 14.53 -3.80
CA ILE A 57 -19.64 14.82 -3.76
C ILE A 57 -19.20 15.47 -5.06
N SER A 58 -18.37 16.51 -4.96
CA SER A 58 -17.61 17.02 -6.10
C SER A 58 -16.48 16.03 -6.38
N PRO A 59 -16.48 15.39 -7.54
CA PRO A 59 -15.47 14.40 -7.81
C PRO A 59 -14.18 15.09 -8.25
N GLU A 60 -13.18 15.07 -7.43
CA GLU A 60 -11.80 15.24 -7.91
C GLU A 60 -11.14 13.92 -8.28
N ILE A 61 -11.88 12.79 -8.16
CA ILE A 61 -11.23 11.47 -8.27
C ILE A 61 -12.26 10.47 -8.77
N TRP A 62 -11.97 9.62 -9.75
CA TRP A 62 -12.61 8.30 -9.88
C TRP A 62 -12.75 7.71 -11.29
N ASP A 63 -11.87 8.01 -12.19
CA ASP A 63 -11.66 7.11 -13.32
C ASP A 63 -10.25 6.52 -13.22
N VAL A 64 -10.10 5.26 -13.60
CA VAL A 64 -8.80 4.61 -13.66
C VAL A 64 -8.41 4.64 -15.11
N ASP A 65 -7.47 5.51 -15.45
CA ASP A 65 -6.80 5.47 -16.75
C ASP A 65 -5.73 4.36 -16.77
N ASP A 66 -5.08 4.20 -17.91
CA ASP A 66 -4.05 3.17 -18.13
C ASP A 66 -2.87 3.28 -17.14
N ASP A 67 -2.73 4.41 -16.44
CA ASP A 67 -1.69 4.66 -15.45
C ASP A 67 -2.13 4.33 -14.01
N ASN A 68 -3.25 3.61 -13.83
CA ASN A 68 -3.82 3.24 -12.53
C ASN A 68 -4.27 4.42 -11.67
N THR A 69 -4.54 5.57 -12.29
CA THR A 69 -5.05 6.77 -11.64
C THR A 69 -6.56 6.84 -11.81
N THR A 70 -7.29 6.97 -10.71
CA THR A 70 -8.75 7.06 -10.73
C THR A 70 -9.19 8.52 -10.86
N TYR A 71 -9.83 8.87 -11.96
CA TYR A 71 -10.41 10.20 -12.19
C TYR A 71 -11.90 10.10 -12.45
N ILE A 72 -12.66 11.11 -12.02
CA ILE A 72 -13.86 11.53 -12.71
C ILE A 72 -13.50 12.82 -13.45
N LYS A 73 -13.62 12.79 -14.75
CA LYS A 73 -13.26 13.89 -15.61
C LYS A 73 -14.15 15.10 -15.32
N GLY A 74 -13.52 16.17 -14.80
CA GLY A 74 -13.99 17.54 -14.88
C GLY A 74 -15.40 17.85 -14.38
N GLY A 75 -15.53 18.29 -13.13
CA GLY A 75 -16.62 19.18 -12.70
C GLY A 75 -18.04 18.60 -12.55
N GLN A 76 -18.27 17.30 -12.79
CA GLN A 76 -19.58 16.68 -12.54
C GLN A 76 -19.70 16.19 -11.11
N GLN A 77 -20.79 16.54 -10.45
CA GLN A 77 -21.10 16.05 -9.12
C GLN A 77 -21.60 14.60 -9.19
N ALA A 78 -21.11 13.74 -8.30
CA ALA A 78 -21.57 12.37 -8.17
C ALA A 78 -22.45 12.19 -6.93
N LEU A 79 -23.58 11.54 -7.11
CA LEU A 79 -24.43 11.16 -5.99
C LEU A 79 -23.95 9.82 -5.44
N VAL A 80 -23.58 9.80 -4.18
CA VAL A 80 -23.13 8.61 -3.47
C VAL A 80 -24.19 8.17 -2.47
N CYS A 81 -24.59 6.92 -2.52
CA CYS A 81 -25.44 6.28 -1.53
C CYS A 81 -24.59 5.42 -0.61
N ILE A 82 -24.67 5.64 0.69
CA ILE A 82 -24.05 4.80 1.72
C ILE A 82 -25.16 4.01 2.41
N GLU A 83 -25.02 2.70 2.44
CA GLU A 83 -25.92 1.76 3.10
C GLU A 83 -25.17 1.03 4.21
N GLY A 84 -25.80 0.86 5.38
CA GLY A 84 -25.22 0.11 6.48
C GLY A 84 -26.18 -0.13 7.61
N GLN A 85 -25.83 -1.00 8.53
CA GLN A 85 -26.65 -1.37 9.66
C GLN A 85 -26.27 -0.64 10.93
N TYR A 86 -27.26 -0.29 11.73
CA TYR A 86 -27.10 0.24 13.08
C TYR A 86 -27.68 -0.75 14.09
N LYS A 87 -26.98 -0.87 15.21
CA LYS A 87 -27.44 -1.62 16.38
C LYS A 87 -27.17 -0.75 17.62
N ASN A 88 -28.19 -0.57 18.46
CA ASN A 88 -28.14 0.34 19.61
C ASN A 88 -27.66 1.75 19.25
N GLY A 89 -28.07 2.25 18.07
CA GLY A 89 -27.69 3.58 17.56
C GLY A 89 -26.23 3.70 17.09
N ARG A 90 -25.47 2.61 16.98
CA ARG A 90 -24.09 2.56 16.55
C ARG A 90 -23.96 1.78 15.25
N ARG A 91 -22.93 2.09 14.45
CA ARG A 91 -22.61 1.30 13.26
C ARG A 91 -22.19 -0.10 13.69
N ASP A 92 -22.85 -1.12 13.15
CA ASP A 92 -22.56 -2.52 13.45
C ASP A 92 -22.88 -3.36 12.21
N GLY A 93 -21.88 -4.03 11.63
CA GLY A 93 -21.99 -4.79 10.41
C GLY A 93 -21.37 -4.11 9.19
N VAL A 94 -21.77 -4.52 7.99
CA VAL A 94 -21.20 -4.07 6.72
C VAL A 94 -21.82 -2.76 6.27
N TYR A 95 -20.98 -1.81 5.88
CA TYR A 95 -21.32 -0.55 5.24
C TYR A 95 -20.79 -0.56 3.83
N SER A 96 -21.62 -0.19 2.86
CA SER A 96 -21.26 -0.10 1.45
C SER A 96 -21.57 1.28 0.90
N ALA A 97 -20.69 1.84 0.09
CA ALA A 97 -20.95 3.04 -0.68
C ALA A 97 -21.06 2.73 -2.17
N PHE A 98 -21.98 3.44 -2.82
CA PHE A 98 -22.28 3.29 -4.22
C PHE A 98 -22.34 4.66 -4.88
N VAL A 99 -21.69 4.81 -6.03
CA VAL A 99 -21.95 5.92 -6.95
C VAL A 99 -23.19 5.56 -7.76
N LEU A 100 -24.13 6.50 -7.86
CA LEU A 100 -25.32 6.36 -8.68
C LEU A 100 -25.05 6.89 -10.09
N ASP A 101 -25.52 6.17 -11.10
CA ASP A 101 -25.46 6.63 -12.48
C ASP A 101 -26.26 7.93 -12.63
N SER A 102 -25.69 8.92 -13.34
CA SER A 102 -26.31 10.24 -13.48
C SER A 102 -27.56 10.22 -14.37
N LEU A 103 -27.68 9.24 -15.27
CA LEU A 103 -28.79 9.09 -16.21
C LEU A 103 -29.82 8.06 -15.74
N ASP A 104 -29.35 7.01 -15.07
CA ASP A 104 -30.20 5.94 -14.53
C ASP A 104 -29.86 5.68 -13.06
N HIS A 105 -30.52 6.38 -12.16
CA HIS A 105 -30.30 6.26 -10.71
C HIS A 105 -30.63 4.87 -10.15
N LYS A 106 -31.15 3.94 -10.94
CA LYS A 106 -31.31 2.53 -10.57
C LYS A 106 -29.98 1.78 -10.70
N LYS A 107 -29.10 2.24 -11.60
CA LYS A 107 -27.75 1.71 -11.71
C LYS A 107 -26.87 2.32 -10.65
N ARG A 108 -26.15 1.47 -9.94
CA ARG A 108 -25.24 1.87 -8.88
C ARG A 108 -23.97 1.04 -8.94
N TYR A 109 -22.83 1.71 -8.70
CA TYR A 109 -21.51 1.11 -8.75
C TYR A 109 -20.92 1.14 -7.35
N LYS A 110 -20.64 -0.04 -6.77
CA LYS A 110 -20.01 -0.13 -5.45
C LYS A 110 -18.59 0.42 -5.55
N ILE A 111 -18.26 1.39 -4.67
CA ILE A 111 -16.93 2.01 -4.62
C ILE A 111 -16.14 1.58 -3.38
N TRP A 112 -16.82 1.26 -2.27
CA TRP A 112 -16.18 0.65 -1.12
C TRP A 112 -17.16 -0.13 -0.25
N GLU A 113 -16.58 -0.96 0.60
CA GLU A 113 -17.25 -1.73 1.64
C GLU A 113 -16.39 -1.75 2.89
N GLN A 114 -16.99 -1.51 4.05
CA GLN A 114 -16.31 -1.42 5.34
C GLN A 114 -17.10 -2.19 6.39
N THR A 115 -16.41 -2.88 7.29
CA THR A 115 -17.06 -3.59 8.39
C THR A 115 -16.84 -2.84 9.70
N TYR A 116 -17.96 -2.59 10.42
CA TYR A 116 -17.95 -1.91 11.70
C TYR A 116 -18.45 -2.83 12.80
N SER A 117 -17.94 -2.62 14.01
CA SER A 117 -18.49 -3.14 15.24
C SER A 117 -18.45 -2.02 16.29
N ASP A 118 -19.61 -1.67 16.82
CA ASP A 118 -19.77 -0.65 17.86
C ASP A 118 -19.13 0.71 17.47
N ASP A 119 -19.47 1.21 16.26
CA ASP A 119 -18.93 2.43 15.61
C ASP A 119 -17.45 2.39 15.22
N LYS A 120 -16.71 1.32 15.50
CA LYS A 120 -15.31 1.17 15.14
C LYS A 120 -15.14 0.32 13.89
N LEU A 121 -14.20 0.68 13.02
CA LEU A 121 -13.75 -0.20 11.95
C LEU A 121 -13.17 -1.49 12.57
N ASN A 122 -13.80 -2.62 12.29
CA ASN A 122 -13.40 -3.89 12.85
C ASN A 122 -13.75 -5.01 11.86
N GLY A 123 -12.80 -5.39 11.04
CA GLY A 123 -12.95 -6.31 9.94
C GLY A 123 -12.36 -5.76 8.64
N GLU A 124 -12.99 -6.08 7.54
CA GLU A 124 -12.46 -5.78 6.21
C GLU A 124 -12.91 -4.42 5.68
N TRP A 125 -12.02 -3.78 4.95
CA TRP A 125 -12.30 -2.64 4.08
C TRP A 125 -11.89 -2.98 2.66
N ARG A 126 -12.81 -2.93 1.73
CA ARG A 126 -12.60 -3.15 0.30
C ARG A 126 -12.92 -1.88 -0.48
N THR A 127 -12.06 -1.51 -1.42
CA THR A 127 -12.29 -0.40 -2.36
C THR A 127 -12.31 -0.95 -3.77
N TYR A 128 -13.24 -0.45 -4.57
CA TYR A 128 -13.48 -0.94 -5.92
C TYR A 128 -13.36 0.21 -6.93
N SER A 129 -12.92 -0.11 -8.15
CA SER A 129 -13.08 0.76 -9.30
C SER A 129 -14.56 0.85 -9.70
N ILE A 130 -14.93 1.86 -10.50
CA ILE A 130 -16.29 1.95 -11.05
C ILE A 130 -16.66 0.75 -11.95
N LYS A 131 -15.68 0.04 -12.47
CA LYS A 131 -15.86 -1.21 -13.22
C LYS A 131 -16.13 -2.43 -12.32
N GLY A 132 -16.09 -2.23 -10.98
CA GLY A 132 -16.32 -3.28 -9.99
C GLY A 132 -15.09 -4.11 -9.63
N ASN A 133 -13.92 -3.78 -10.17
CA ASN A 133 -12.67 -4.45 -9.84
C ASN A 133 -12.19 -4.03 -8.45
N LEU A 134 -11.70 -4.97 -7.66
CA LEU A 134 -11.08 -4.70 -6.36
C LEU A 134 -9.74 -3.98 -6.59
N VAL A 135 -9.58 -2.76 -6.04
CA VAL A 135 -8.34 -2.00 -6.16
C VAL A 135 -7.56 -1.95 -4.85
N ARG A 136 -8.27 -2.09 -3.71
CA ARG A 136 -7.63 -2.14 -2.39
C ARG A 136 -8.42 -3.02 -1.43
N PHE A 137 -7.69 -3.78 -0.63
CA PHE A 137 -8.17 -4.57 0.50
C PHE A 137 -7.37 -4.22 1.75
N GLN A 138 -8.05 -4.06 2.88
CA GLN A 138 -7.40 -3.77 4.16
C GLN A 138 -8.16 -4.46 5.29
N THR A 139 -7.45 -4.81 6.35
CA THR A 139 -8.07 -5.34 7.58
C THR A 139 -7.83 -4.39 8.75
N TYR A 140 -8.85 -4.23 9.57
CA TYR A 140 -8.86 -3.33 10.71
C TYR A 140 -9.27 -4.05 12.00
N LYS A 141 -8.73 -3.58 13.10
CA LYS A 141 -9.16 -3.94 14.45
C LYS A 141 -9.23 -2.66 15.28
N ASN A 142 -10.43 -2.32 15.76
CA ASN A 142 -10.67 -1.11 16.57
C ASN A 142 -10.07 0.16 15.95
N ASP A 143 -10.43 0.48 14.71
CA ASP A 143 -9.97 1.62 13.90
C ASP A 143 -8.49 1.59 13.51
N SER A 144 -7.74 0.57 13.91
CA SER A 144 -6.32 0.43 13.57
C SER A 144 -6.11 -0.64 12.52
N LEU A 145 -5.23 -0.38 11.53
CA LEU A 145 -4.78 -1.39 10.57
C LEU A 145 -4.17 -2.58 11.34
N ASN A 146 -4.68 -3.77 11.09
CA ASN A 146 -4.22 -4.99 11.74
C ASN A 146 -4.44 -6.18 10.80
N GLY A 147 -3.39 -6.93 10.50
CA GLY A 147 -3.43 -7.97 9.49
C GLY A 147 -3.03 -7.46 8.11
N THR A 148 -3.72 -7.87 7.05
CA THR A 148 -3.29 -7.68 5.67
C THR A 148 -3.90 -6.43 5.05
N ALA A 149 -3.08 -5.70 4.28
CA ALA A 149 -3.51 -4.71 3.30
C ALA A 149 -2.91 -5.07 1.93
N LYS A 150 -3.72 -4.98 0.86
CA LYS A 150 -3.31 -5.28 -0.51
C LYS A 150 -3.79 -4.19 -1.45
N ASP A 151 -2.91 -3.76 -2.35
CA ASP A 151 -3.23 -2.96 -3.51
C ASP A 151 -3.17 -3.84 -4.75
N TYR A 152 -4.11 -3.68 -5.67
CA TYR A 152 -4.25 -4.50 -6.86
C TYR A 152 -4.07 -3.67 -8.12
N TRP A 153 -3.61 -4.32 -9.19
CA TRP A 153 -3.68 -3.77 -10.53
C TRP A 153 -5.14 -3.55 -10.96
N ILE A 154 -5.35 -2.81 -12.03
CA ILE A 154 -6.68 -2.48 -12.57
C ILE A 154 -7.54 -3.71 -12.90
N ASP A 155 -6.93 -4.86 -13.11
CA ASP A 155 -7.59 -6.16 -13.33
C ASP A 155 -8.34 -6.67 -12.10
N GLY A 156 -8.06 -6.09 -10.92
CA GLY A 156 -8.64 -6.47 -9.63
C GLY A 156 -8.21 -7.85 -9.12
N LYS A 157 -7.17 -8.43 -9.68
CA LYS A 157 -6.68 -9.79 -9.37
C LYS A 157 -5.20 -9.80 -9.05
N THR A 158 -4.37 -9.15 -9.88
CA THR A 158 -2.92 -9.11 -9.70
C THR A 158 -2.56 -8.15 -8.58
N ILE A 159 -1.83 -8.63 -7.58
CA ILE A 159 -1.39 -7.81 -6.45
C ILE A 159 -0.21 -6.95 -6.91
N VAL A 160 -0.24 -5.66 -6.58
CA VAL A 160 0.88 -4.72 -6.75
C VAL A 160 1.75 -4.71 -5.50
N GLU A 161 1.08 -4.61 -4.35
CA GLU A 161 1.73 -4.47 -3.07
C GLU A 161 0.90 -5.13 -1.97
N GLU A 162 1.56 -5.79 -1.04
CA GLU A 162 0.97 -6.32 0.18
C GLU A 162 1.72 -5.79 1.40
N ARG A 163 0.98 -5.38 2.44
CA ARG A 163 1.51 -5.03 3.75
C ARG A 163 0.87 -5.89 4.81
N ILE A 164 1.68 -6.39 5.73
CA ILE A 164 1.21 -7.18 6.87
C ILE A 164 1.47 -6.36 8.13
N TYR A 165 0.40 -5.84 8.74
CA TYR A 165 0.46 -4.98 9.91
C TYR A 165 0.35 -5.78 11.21
N PHE A 166 1.18 -5.43 12.18
CA PHE A 166 1.20 -6.02 13.51
C PHE A 166 0.80 -4.93 14.53
N ASN A 167 -0.47 -4.89 14.93
CA ASN A 167 -1.00 -3.89 15.88
C ASN A 167 -0.81 -2.43 15.44
N GLY A 168 -1.40 -2.08 14.28
CA GLY A 168 -1.31 -0.74 13.72
C GLY A 168 -0.11 -0.57 12.78
N LYS A 169 0.22 0.69 12.44
CA LYS A 169 1.26 1.00 11.46
C LYS A 169 2.70 0.96 11.99
N SER A 170 2.89 0.69 13.29
CA SER A 170 4.22 0.77 13.92
C SER A 170 5.21 -0.28 13.42
N LYS A 171 4.74 -1.43 12.97
CA LYS A 171 5.58 -2.47 12.38
C LYS A 171 4.80 -3.22 11.30
N TYR A 172 5.38 -3.35 10.12
CA TYR A 172 4.80 -4.14 9.04
C TYR A 172 5.88 -4.68 8.08
N ILE A 173 5.51 -5.71 7.32
CA ILE A 173 6.29 -6.21 6.19
C ILE A 173 5.57 -5.75 4.92
N LYS A 174 6.33 -5.11 4.02
CA LYS A 174 5.87 -4.73 2.69
C LYS A 174 6.41 -5.72 1.68
N LYS A 175 5.53 -6.23 0.82
CA LYS A 175 5.89 -7.05 -0.34
C LYS A 175 5.44 -6.34 -1.61
N GLU A 176 6.33 -6.28 -2.59
CA GLU A 176 6.04 -5.79 -3.93
C GLU A 176 6.01 -6.95 -4.92
N TYR A 177 5.14 -6.85 -5.92
CA TYR A 177 4.91 -7.91 -6.88
C TYR A 177 5.14 -7.43 -8.32
N SER A 178 5.62 -8.33 -9.17
CA SER A 178 5.66 -8.12 -10.62
C SER A 178 4.26 -8.16 -11.23
N GLN A 179 4.12 -7.76 -12.48
CA GLN A 179 2.87 -7.92 -13.23
C GLN A 179 2.42 -9.38 -13.39
N ASN A 180 3.34 -10.33 -13.27
CA ASN A 180 3.04 -11.76 -13.31
C ASN A 180 2.57 -12.31 -11.95
N GLY A 181 2.62 -11.50 -10.88
CA GLY A 181 2.23 -11.90 -9.54
C GLY A 181 3.35 -12.51 -8.70
N ASP A 182 4.60 -12.45 -9.18
CA ASP A 182 5.76 -12.95 -8.43
C ASP A 182 6.24 -11.87 -7.45
N VAL A 183 6.67 -12.27 -6.24
CA VAL A 183 7.28 -11.35 -5.28
C VAL A 183 8.63 -10.89 -5.82
N VAL A 184 8.84 -9.58 -5.91
CA VAL A 184 10.11 -8.97 -6.36
C VAL A 184 10.92 -8.38 -5.21
N GLU A 185 10.23 -7.88 -4.18
CA GLU A 185 10.87 -7.32 -2.99
C GLU A 185 10.03 -7.56 -1.73
N GLU A 186 10.71 -7.75 -0.60
CA GLU A 186 10.14 -7.82 0.73
C GLU A 186 10.98 -7.00 1.70
N THR A 187 10.36 -6.05 2.42
CA THR A 187 11.09 -5.16 3.33
C THR A 187 10.31 -4.98 4.63
N THR A 188 11.00 -5.07 5.76
CA THR A 188 10.44 -4.78 7.09
C THR A 188 10.52 -3.29 7.38
N PHE A 189 9.40 -2.74 7.88
CA PHE A 189 9.28 -1.34 8.28
C PHE A 189 8.93 -1.22 9.77
N ILE A 190 9.50 -0.20 10.40
CA ILE A 190 9.14 0.25 11.75
C ILE A 190 8.88 1.76 11.67
N ASN A 191 7.68 2.21 12.05
CA ASN A 191 7.24 3.61 11.95
C ASN A 191 7.47 4.23 10.55
N ASP A 192 7.07 3.48 9.52
CA ASP A 192 7.20 3.84 8.11
C ASP A 192 8.66 4.03 7.60
N ILE A 193 9.66 3.63 8.41
CA ILE A 193 11.07 3.63 8.04
C ILE A 193 11.52 2.18 7.81
N PRO A 194 12.21 1.84 6.70
CA PRO A 194 12.79 0.53 6.50
C PRO A 194 13.72 0.18 7.66
N ASN A 195 13.40 -0.87 8.41
CA ASN A 195 14.18 -1.27 9.59
C ASN A 195 13.99 -2.75 9.88
N GLY A 196 15.00 -3.54 9.62
CA GLY A 196 14.99 -4.99 9.68
C GLY A 196 15.42 -5.62 8.36
N GLN A 197 14.94 -6.82 8.08
CA GLN A 197 15.31 -7.53 6.84
C GLN A 197 14.69 -6.88 5.60
N ALA A 198 15.50 -6.76 4.55
CA ALA A 198 15.09 -6.47 3.19
C ALA A 198 15.62 -7.57 2.27
N LYS A 199 14.75 -8.03 1.35
CA LYS A 199 15.00 -9.14 0.42
C LYS A 199 14.58 -8.75 -0.97
N LYS A 200 15.36 -9.15 -1.99
CA LYS A 200 15.00 -9.05 -3.40
C LYS A 200 15.05 -10.43 -4.03
N TYR A 201 14.21 -10.66 -5.01
CA TYR A 201 14.04 -11.95 -5.66
C TYR A 201 14.33 -11.86 -7.15
N TYR A 202 14.78 -12.95 -7.72
CA TYR A 202 14.86 -13.16 -9.17
C TYR A 202 13.47 -13.44 -9.75
N PRO A 203 13.27 -13.28 -11.09
CA PRO A 203 12.00 -13.64 -11.73
C PRO A 203 11.58 -15.10 -11.56
N ASN A 204 12.51 -16.00 -11.26
CA ASN A 204 12.22 -17.41 -10.96
C ASN A 204 11.80 -17.65 -9.50
N GLY A 205 11.66 -16.58 -8.69
CA GLY A 205 11.27 -16.63 -7.28
C GLY A 205 12.41 -16.96 -6.31
N THR A 206 13.64 -17.21 -6.78
CA THR A 206 14.79 -17.44 -5.89
C THR A 206 15.28 -16.13 -5.28
N LEU A 207 15.79 -16.19 -4.05
CA LEU A 207 16.38 -15.04 -3.37
C LEU A 207 17.59 -14.52 -4.16
N LYS A 208 17.65 -13.20 -4.38
CA LYS A 208 18.74 -12.52 -5.10
C LYS A 208 19.67 -11.77 -4.17
N ASP A 209 19.08 -11.11 -3.17
CA ASP A 209 19.79 -10.22 -2.24
C ASP A 209 19.02 -10.19 -0.93
N GLU A 210 19.73 -10.29 0.18
CA GLU A 210 19.17 -10.00 1.50
C GLU A 210 20.13 -9.14 2.31
N VAL A 211 19.58 -8.19 3.06
CA VAL A 211 20.34 -7.27 3.88
C VAL A 211 19.54 -6.85 5.11
N VAL A 212 20.23 -6.54 6.19
CA VAL A 212 19.61 -5.88 7.34
C VAL A 212 19.69 -4.37 7.16
N LEU A 213 18.55 -3.70 7.33
CA LEU A 213 18.46 -2.24 7.31
C LEU A 213 18.29 -1.71 8.73
N VAL A 214 18.98 -0.62 9.04
CA VAL A 214 18.79 0.18 10.24
C VAL A 214 18.47 1.61 9.81
N ASN A 215 17.27 2.08 10.11
CA ASN A 215 16.79 3.40 9.68
C ASN A 215 16.95 3.66 8.15
N GLY A 216 16.65 2.67 7.34
CA GLY A 216 16.71 2.73 5.89
C GLY A 216 18.11 2.50 5.29
N VAL A 217 19.12 2.32 6.12
CA VAL A 217 20.52 2.18 5.69
C VAL A 217 21.00 0.75 5.91
N PRO A 218 21.64 0.08 4.92
CA PRO A 218 22.27 -1.22 5.09
C PRO A 218 23.28 -1.22 6.26
N ASN A 219 23.05 -2.13 7.22
CA ASN A 219 23.93 -2.26 8.40
C ASN A 219 23.87 -3.70 8.92
N GLY A 220 24.99 -4.39 8.90
CA GLY A 220 25.11 -5.81 9.23
C GLY A 220 25.26 -6.71 8.01
N LEU A 221 24.93 -7.97 8.16
CA LEU A 221 25.16 -8.99 7.13
C LEU A 221 24.31 -8.73 5.88
N ARG A 222 24.95 -8.79 4.70
CA ARG A 222 24.35 -8.79 3.37
C ARG A 222 24.82 -10.00 2.60
N LYS A 223 23.88 -10.68 1.95
CA LYS A 223 24.16 -11.83 1.08
C LYS A 223 23.57 -11.62 -0.30
N TYR A 224 24.35 -11.96 -1.29
CA TYR A 224 23.92 -12.06 -2.68
C TYR A 224 23.87 -13.51 -3.08
N TYR A 225 22.96 -13.84 -3.97
CA TYR A 225 22.70 -15.22 -4.42
C TYR A 225 22.74 -15.30 -5.93
N TYR A 226 23.09 -16.45 -6.43
CA TYR A 226 22.90 -16.82 -7.84
C TYR A 226 21.43 -17.14 -8.15
N PRO A 227 21.01 -17.12 -9.43
CA PRO A 227 19.66 -17.57 -9.81
C PRO A 227 19.36 -19.01 -9.43
N SER A 228 20.39 -19.86 -9.24
CA SER A 228 20.28 -21.22 -8.70
C SER A 228 19.90 -21.27 -7.21
N GLY A 229 20.00 -20.16 -6.49
CA GLY A 229 19.74 -20.07 -5.05
C GLY A 229 20.99 -20.25 -4.17
N ASN A 230 22.14 -20.61 -4.75
CA ASN A 230 23.40 -20.71 -4.01
C ASN A 230 23.95 -19.32 -3.68
N ILE A 231 24.62 -19.20 -2.53
CA ILE A 231 25.25 -17.94 -2.12
C ILE A 231 26.35 -17.59 -3.12
N TRP A 232 26.38 -16.30 -3.51
CA TRP A 232 27.44 -15.73 -4.33
C TRP A 232 28.45 -14.95 -3.48
N ILE A 233 27.99 -13.92 -2.75
CA ILE A 233 28.84 -13.06 -1.92
C ILE A 233 28.18 -12.91 -0.53
N GLU A 234 29.02 -12.98 0.49
CA GLU A 234 28.69 -12.60 1.86
C GLU A 234 29.59 -11.44 2.31
N GLN A 235 28.98 -10.39 2.83
CA GLN A 235 29.71 -9.22 3.33
C GLN A 235 28.97 -8.57 4.50
N GLU A 236 29.71 -7.89 5.35
CA GLU A 236 29.14 -6.96 6.33
C GLU A 236 29.05 -5.56 5.75
N MET A 237 27.94 -4.91 6.06
CA MET A 237 27.68 -3.51 5.74
C MET A 237 27.75 -2.66 7.00
N LYS A 238 28.27 -1.46 6.91
CA LYS A 238 28.26 -0.45 7.97
C LYS A 238 27.88 0.89 7.38
N ASP A 239 26.81 1.49 7.89
CA ASP A 239 26.30 2.79 7.45
C ASP A 239 26.16 2.92 5.91
N GLY A 240 25.60 1.86 5.29
CA GLY A 240 25.37 1.78 3.85
C GLY A 240 26.58 1.41 3.00
N ARG A 241 27.73 1.15 3.61
CA ARG A 241 29.00 0.89 2.91
C ARG A 241 29.47 -0.54 3.13
N PRO A 242 30.11 -1.18 2.14
CA PRO A 242 30.81 -2.44 2.35
C PRO A 242 31.90 -2.24 3.42
N TRP A 243 31.92 -3.13 4.43
CA TRP A 243 32.83 -3.00 5.56
C TRP A 243 33.77 -4.18 5.71
N ILE A 244 33.25 -5.41 5.58
CA ILE A 244 34.04 -6.64 5.60
C ILE A 244 33.55 -7.54 4.47
N ILE A 245 34.47 -8.08 3.65
CA ILE A 245 34.15 -9.18 2.75
C ILE A 245 34.35 -10.50 3.48
N ILE A 246 33.30 -11.30 3.60
CA ILE A 246 33.36 -12.57 4.33
C ILE A 246 33.71 -13.71 3.41
N ALA A 247 33.04 -13.79 2.27
CA ALA A 247 33.26 -14.86 1.32
C ALA A 247 32.75 -14.52 -0.08
N ASN A 248 33.31 -15.18 -1.08
CA ASN A 248 32.83 -15.25 -2.43
C ASN A 248 32.83 -16.71 -2.87
N TYR A 249 31.77 -17.14 -3.57
CA TYR A 249 31.57 -18.52 -3.98
C TYR A 249 31.30 -18.59 -5.50
N THR A 250 31.63 -19.73 -6.10
CA THR A 250 31.14 -20.08 -7.43
C THR A 250 29.67 -20.47 -7.36
N GLU A 251 29.00 -20.54 -8.50
CA GLU A 251 27.60 -21.02 -8.55
C GLU A 251 27.45 -22.46 -8.04
N SER A 252 28.48 -23.31 -8.15
CA SER A 252 28.53 -24.64 -7.56
C SER A 252 28.78 -24.69 -6.06
N GLY A 253 28.94 -23.51 -5.41
CA GLY A 253 29.16 -23.38 -3.96
C GLY A 253 30.61 -23.54 -3.51
N GLN A 254 31.58 -23.56 -4.43
CA GLN A 254 33.00 -23.62 -4.08
C GLN A 254 33.49 -22.21 -3.67
N LYS A 255 34.16 -22.11 -2.53
CA LYS A 255 34.75 -20.86 -2.07
C LYS A 255 35.90 -20.46 -2.99
N ARG A 256 35.97 -19.14 -3.29
CA ARG A 256 37.05 -18.52 -4.08
C ARG A 256 37.54 -17.23 -3.42
N ASP A 257 38.59 -16.64 -3.96
CA ASP A 257 39.16 -15.40 -3.41
C ASP A 257 38.09 -14.28 -3.47
N ALA A 258 37.83 -13.68 -2.34
CA ALA A 258 36.84 -12.60 -2.19
C ALA A 258 37.49 -11.21 -2.18
N GLY A 259 38.82 -11.17 -2.08
CA GLY A 259 39.58 -9.95 -1.80
C GLY A 259 39.95 -9.79 -0.33
N THR A 260 40.35 -8.59 0.04
CA THR A 260 40.95 -8.29 1.34
C THR A 260 40.20 -7.26 2.16
N LEU A 261 38.96 -6.89 1.76
CA LEU A 261 38.18 -5.85 2.44
C LEU A 261 37.93 -6.20 3.90
N ASN A 262 38.49 -5.39 4.79
CA ASN A 262 38.33 -5.47 6.22
C ASN A 262 38.28 -4.06 6.81
N GLU A 263 37.32 -3.82 7.72
CA GLU A 263 37.10 -2.51 8.35
C GLU A 263 37.01 -1.35 7.34
N GLY A 264 36.41 -1.60 6.18
CA GLY A 264 36.19 -0.65 5.10
C GLY A 264 37.43 -0.41 4.20
N ASN A 265 38.54 -1.10 4.43
CA ASN A 265 39.77 -0.93 3.66
C ASN A 265 40.20 -2.24 3.01
N GLY A 266 40.67 -2.18 1.77
CA GLY A 266 41.11 -3.36 1.02
C GLY A 266 40.35 -3.53 -0.29
N THR A 267 40.22 -4.77 -0.77
CA THR A 267 39.69 -5.05 -2.09
C THR A 267 38.51 -6.02 -2.02
N VAL A 268 37.59 -5.92 -3.00
CA VAL A 268 36.60 -6.94 -3.32
C VAL A 268 36.80 -7.38 -4.75
N ILE A 269 36.81 -8.71 -4.98
CA ILE A 269 36.97 -9.31 -6.30
C ILE A 269 35.61 -9.75 -6.83
N PHE A 270 35.28 -9.28 -8.02
CA PHE A 270 34.13 -9.70 -8.79
C PHE A 270 34.55 -10.55 -9.98
N TYR A 271 33.73 -11.57 -10.29
CA TYR A 271 34.03 -12.56 -11.32
C TYR A 271 32.96 -12.57 -12.41
N ASN A 272 33.38 -12.96 -13.62
CA ASN A 272 32.50 -13.34 -14.72
C ASN A 272 31.93 -14.74 -14.48
N ASP A 273 30.94 -15.14 -15.28
CA ASP A 273 30.30 -16.48 -15.19
C ASP A 273 31.30 -17.62 -15.54
N ASP A 274 32.30 -17.35 -16.36
CA ASP A 274 33.37 -18.29 -16.70
C ASP A 274 34.43 -18.48 -15.60
N GLY A 275 34.30 -17.73 -14.50
CA GLY A 275 35.22 -17.78 -13.36
C GLY A 275 36.45 -16.86 -13.48
N THR A 276 36.61 -16.13 -14.58
CA THR A 276 37.68 -15.11 -14.71
C THR A 276 37.34 -13.86 -13.88
N ILE A 277 38.35 -13.17 -13.39
CA ILE A 277 38.18 -11.90 -12.65
C ILE A 277 37.62 -10.85 -13.61
N ARG A 278 36.44 -10.32 -13.28
CA ARG A 278 35.80 -9.20 -13.99
C ARG A 278 36.45 -7.88 -13.59
N GLU A 279 36.55 -7.68 -12.27
CA GLU A 279 37.13 -6.47 -11.69
C GLU A 279 37.57 -6.71 -10.24
N THR A 280 38.51 -5.90 -9.79
CA THR A 280 38.91 -5.79 -8.39
C THR A 280 38.67 -4.35 -7.94
N VAL A 281 37.75 -4.15 -7.05
CA VAL A 281 37.40 -2.83 -6.52
C VAL A 281 38.14 -2.59 -5.21
N THR A 282 38.92 -1.48 -5.14
CA THR A 282 39.62 -1.06 -3.93
C THR A 282 38.73 -0.10 -3.12
N TYR A 283 38.67 -0.30 -1.83
CA TYR A 283 37.91 0.53 -0.90
C TYR A 283 38.82 1.23 0.11
N ASN A 284 38.40 2.45 0.50
CA ASN A 284 38.96 3.20 1.63
C ASN A 284 37.79 3.73 2.46
N ASN A 285 37.72 3.37 3.75
CA ASN A 285 36.58 3.64 4.65
C ASN A 285 35.22 3.26 4.02
N GLY A 286 35.16 2.13 3.33
CA GLY A 286 33.95 1.64 2.66
C GLY A 286 33.55 2.42 1.40
N VAL A 287 34.37 3.36 0.93
CA VAL A 287 34.18 4.10 -0.31
C VAL A 287 35.08 3.50 -1.40
N ALA A 288 34.45 3.10 -2.53
CA ALA A 288 35.23 2.63 -3.68
C ALA A 288 36.12 3.75 -4.21
N LEU A 289 37.41 3.45 -4.35
CA LEU A 289 38.35 4.32 -5.02
C LEU A 289 38.11 4.18 -6.53
N GLY A 290 37.91 5.30 -7.24
CA GLY A 290 37.63 5.30 -8.67
C GLY A 290 38.67 4.51 -9.46
N GLN A 291 38.24 3.85 -10.52
CA GLN A 291 39.07 3.28 -11.56
C GLN A 291 39.75 4.37 -12.36
#